data_87cbd55fa71686496bead49eab4afe65
#
_entry.id   87cbd55fa71686496bead49eab4afe65
#
_cell.length_a   1.000
_cell.length_b   1.000
_cell.length_c   1.000
_cell.angle_alpha   90.00
_cell.angle_beta   90.00
_cell.angle_gamma   90.00
#
_symmetry.space_group_name_H-M   'P 1'
#
loop_
_entity.id
_entity.type
_entity.pdbx_description
1 polymer ?
#
loop_
_entity_poly.entity_id
_entity_poly.type
_entity_poly.pdbx_seq_one_letter_code
_entity_poly.pdbx_strand_id
1 'polypeptide(L)'
;MFVGVMEELLKRYFGENVKMEVNSDLLGAARAVCGNTDGVACILGTGSNSCLFLNGEIVQNTPALGFILGDEGSGADLGKRFLNGILKGSLPQSIRDEFLEEYELSVATIISKVYKEAMPNRFLASFAPFIKSHLHEKAVRELVVEAFVQYLQRNITPYKRADLGLGVVGSVGYHFQNELKEAADRLQLKIAKIIKAPIEELVNYHIETQKQHFCNI
;
A
#
# COMPACT_ATOMS: atom_id res chain seq x y z
N MET A 1 18.87 8.45 9.76
CA MET A 1 19.91 9.21 9.00
C MET A 1 19.30 10.23 8.02
N PHE A 2 18.25 9.90 7.26
CA PHE A 2 17.67 10.84 6.28
C PHE A 2 16.78 11.95 6.88
N VAL A 3 16.12 11.74 8.01
CA VAL A 3 15.20 12.71 8.65
C VAL A 3 15.93 14.02 8.96
N GLY A 4 17.04 13.98 9.68
CA GLY A 4 17.79 15.19 10.03
C GLY A 4 18.35 15.96 8.83
N VAL A 5 18.81 15.24 7.79
CA VAL A 5 19.26 15.88 6.54
C VAL A 5 18.10 16.59 5.83
N MET A 6 16.93 15.96 5.80
CA MET A 6 15.74 16.55 5.18
C MET A 6 15.26 17.79 5.96
N GLU A 7 15.25 17.73 7.29
CA GLU A 7 14.92 18.89 8.14
C GLU A 7 15.85 20.06 7.90
N GLU A 8 17.16 19.81 7.82
CA GLU A 8 18.14 20.84 7.53
C GLU A 8 17.95 21.49 6.15
N LEU A 9 17.70 20.67 5.12
CA LEU A 9 17.43 21.15 3.76
C LEU A 9 16.14 21.98 3.72
N LEU A 10 15.08 21.54 4.37
CA LEU A 10 13.81 22.27 4.42
C LEU A 10 13.97 23.59 5.18
N LYS A 11 14.70 23.62 6.30
CA LYS A 11 14.99 24.88 7.04
C LYS A 11 15.74 25.90 6.18
N ARG A 12 16.71 25.45 5.38
CA ARG A 12 17.43 26.34 4.43
C ARG A 12 16.50 26.93 3.37
N TYR A 13 15.48 26.15 2.94
CA TYR A 13 14.56 26.59 1.88
C TYR A 13 13.42 27.49 2.40
N PHE A 14 12.81 27.12 3.53
CA PHE A 14 11.63 27.79 4.09
C PHE A 14 11.95 28.78 5.21
N GLY A 15 13.19 28.82 5.71
CA GLY A 15 13.63 29.64 6.83
C GLY A 15 13.54 28.91 8.19
N GLU A 16 14.42 29.29 9.12
CA GLU A 16 14.55 28.63 10.43
C GLU A 16 13.35 28.82 11.36
N ASN A 17 12.55 29.88 11.12
CA ASN A 17 11.38 30.21 11.94
C ASN A 17 10.13 29.38 11.60
N VAL A 18 10.19 28.53 10.56
CA VAL A 18 9.07 27.66 10.16
C VAL A 18 9.11 26.39 10.99
N LYS A 19 8.02 26.10 11.70
CA LYS A 19 7.87 24.82 12.41
C LYS A 19 7.72 23.70 11.39
N MET A 20 8.66 22.77 11.39
CA MET A 20 8.70 21.64 10.48
C MET A 20 8.80 20.32 11.24
N GLU A 21 8.17 19.30 10.70
CA GLU A 21 8.23 17.93 11.18
C GLU A 21 8.49 17.01 9.97
N VAL A 22 9.53 16.20 10.06
CA VAL A 22 9.88 15.20 9.04
C VAL A 22 9.73 13.81 9.66
N ASN A 23 8.84 13.01 9.10
CA ASN A 23 8.54 11.68 9.58
C ASN A 23 8.48 10.65 8.44
N SER A 24 8.24 9.38 8.79
CA SER A 24 8.02 8.33 7.81
C SER A 24 6.69 8.53 7.08
N ASP A 25 6.62 8.01 5.86
CA ASP A 25 5.38 7.91 5.09
C ASP A 25 4.30 7.10 5.85
N LEU A 26 4.72 6.12 6.65
CA LEU A 26 3.84 5.30 7.46
C LEU A 26 3.13 6.12 8.55
N LEU A 27 3.82 7.05 9.23
CA LEU A 27 3.18 7.93 10.19
C LEU A 27 2.21 8.90 9.48
N GLY A 28 2.61 9.41 8.31
CA GLY A 28 1.73 10.22 7.48
C GLY A 28 0.46 9.45 7.08
N ALA A 29 0.60 8.19 6.66
CA ALA A 29 -0.53 7.33 6.35
C ALA A 29 -1.43 7.10 7.58
N ALA A 30 -0.84 6.79 8.74
CA ALA A 30 -1.59 6.58 9.98
C ALA A 30 -2.41 7.80 10.38
N ARG A 31 -1.81 8.98 10.39
CA ARG A 31 -2.51 10.25 10.66
C ARG A 31 -3.63 10.54 9.67
N ALA A 32 -3.44 10.21 8.39
CA ALA A 32 -4.44 10.43 7.34
C ALA A 32 -5.68 9.52 7.48
N VAL A 33 -5.50 8.27 7.91
CA VAL A 33 -6.62 7.32 7.96
C VAL A 33 -7.19 7.08 9.34
N CYS A 34 -6.41 7.27 10.40
CA CYS A 34 -6.86 7.13 11.78
C CYS A 34 -7.22 8.47 12.43
N GLY A 35 -6.66 9.59 11.93
CA GLY A 35 -6.84 10.89 12.57
C GLY A 35 -6.33 10.86 14.00
N ASN A 36 -7.18 11.27 14.94
CA ASN A 36 -6.90 11.27 16.39
C ASN A 36 -7.44 10.01 17.10
N THR A 37 -7.82 8.97 16.37
CA THR A 37 -8.37 7.74 16.94
C THR A 37 -7.39 6.57 16.76
N ASP A 38 -7.52 5.58 17.64
CA ASP A 38 -6.79 4.33 17.53
C ASP A 38 -7.22 3.54 16.29
N GLY A 39 -6.28 2.91 15.62
CA GLY A 39 -6.55 2.15 14.39
C GLY A 39 -5.35 1.36 13.90
N VAL A 40 -5.56 0.64 12.82
CA VAL A 40 -4.48 0.01 12.05
C VAL A 40 -4.36 0.72 10.72
N ALA A 41 -3.20 1.28 10.42
CA ALA A 41 -2.94 1.93 9.14
C ALA A 41 -2.19 1.00 8.19
N CYS A 42 -2.64 0.99 6.94
CA CYS A 42 -2.12 0.16 5.86
C CYS A 42 -1.71 1.04 4.68
N ILE A 43 -0.54 0.80 4.10
CA ILE A 43 -0.13 1.35 2.82
C ILE A 43 -0.21 0.23 1.78
N LEU A 44 -0.95 0.44 0.70
CA LEU A 44 -1.05 -0.47 -0.45
C LEU A 44 -0.84 0.32 -1.76
N GLY A 45 0.41 0.40 -2.17
CA GLY A 45 0.90 1.08 -3.38
C GLY A 45 1.79 0.19 -4.21
N THR A 46 2.92 0.71 -4.73
CA THR A 46 3.96 -0.10 -5.39
C THR A 46 4.51 -1.18 -4.44
N GLY A 47 4.78 -0.82 -3.18
CA GLY A 47 5.06 -1.72 -2.07
C GLY A 47 3.90 -1.71 -1.08
N SER A 48 4.04 -2.40 0.06
CA SER A 48 3.08 -2.40 1.15
C SER A 48 3.75 -2.21 2.51
N ASN A 49 3.00 -1.64 3.46
CA ASN A 49 3.43 -1.48 4.84
C ASN A 49 2.20 -1.40 5.75
N SER A 50 2.39 -1.54 7.06
CA SER A 50 1.30 -1.41 8.02
C SER A 50 1.81 -1.02 9.41
N CYS A 51 0.95 -0.44 10.23
CA CYS A 51 1.26 -0.22 11.65
C CYS A 51 0.01 -0.26 12.53
N LEU A 52 0.22 -0.58 13.78
CA LEU A 52 -0.73 -0.33 14.85
C LEU A 52 -0.49 1.08 15.38
N PHE A 53 -1.51 1.92 15.29
CA PHE A 53 -1.49 3.32 15.69
C PHE A 53 -2.41 3.53 16.89
N LEU A 54 -1.82 3.90 18.03
CA LEU A 54 -2.54 4.11 19.30
C LEU A 54 -2.08 5.42 19.93
N ASN A 55 -3.03 6.20 20.46
CA ASN A 55 -2.74 7.47 21.16
C ASN A 55 -1.87 8.44 20.35
N GLY A 56 -2.04 8.47 19.03
CA GLY A 56 -1.28 9.37 18.14
C GLY A 56 0.11 8.88 17.73
N GLU A 57 0.52 7.66 18.12
CA GLU A 57 1.83 7.09 17.88
C GLU A 57 1.78 5.71 17.23
N ILE A 58 2.82 5.39 16.45
CA ILE A 58 3.02 4.03 15.95
C ILE A 58 3.62 3.19 17.08
N VAL A 59 2.83 2.25 17.61
CA VAL A 59 3.27 1.37 18.70
C VAL A 59 3.79 0.03 18.23
N GLN A 60 3.42 -0.39 17.01
CA GLN A 60 3.91 -1.62 16.40
C GLN A 60 3.92 -1.49 14.88
N ASN A 61 4.94 -2.06 14.23
CA ASN A 61 5.04 -2.15 12.78
C ASN A 61 5.49 -3.56 12.40
N THR A 62 4.76 -4.21 11.49
CA THR A 62 5.21 -5.45 10.85
C THR A 62 6.18 -5.07 9.74
N PRO A 63 7.42 -5.60 9.73
CA PRO A 63 8.41 -5.23 8.72
C PRO A 63 7.93 -5.52 7.30
N ALA A 64 7.96 -4.52 6.42
CA ALA A 64 7.53 -4.65 5.03
C ALA A 64 8.44 -5.57 4.20
N LEU A 65 9.75 -5.60 4.49
CA LEU A 65 10.80 -6.45 3.89
C LEU A 65 11.05 -6.25 2.39
N GLY A 66 10.31 -5.36 1.73
CA GLY A 66 10.44 -5.05 0.31
C GLY A 66 9.91 -6.15 -0.63
N PHE A 67 9.95 -5.90 -1.94
CA PHE A 67 9.21 -6.67 -2.95
C PHE A 67 9.69 -8.13 -3.15
N ILE A 68 10.88 -8.49 -2.67
CA ILE A 68 11.40 -9.86 -2.76
C ILE A 68 10.92 -10.71 -1.58
N LEU A 69 11.05 -10.20 -0.36
CA LEU A 69 10.81 -10.95 0.88
C LEU A 69 9.45 -10.64 1.52
N GLY A 70 8.78 -9.59 1.09
CA GLY A 70 7.54 -9.09 1.65
C GLY A 70 6.71 -8.35 0.61
N ASP A 71 6.21 -7.15 0.99
CA ASP A 71 5.33 -6.30 0.19
C ASP A 71 4.07 -7.04 -0.32
N GLU A 72 3.55 -8.00 0.45
CA GLU A 72 2.36 -8.75 0.09
C GLU A 72 1.20 -7.80 -0.22
N GLY A 73 0.37 -8.14 -1.19
CA GLY A 73 -0.80 -7.37 -1.61
C GLY A 73 -0.48 -6.03 -2.28
N SER A 74 0.81 -5.68 -2.44
CA SER A 74 1.24 -4.49 -3.18
C SER A 74 1.09 -4.66 -4.70
N GLY A 75 1.24 -3.57 -5.45
CA GLY A 75 1.29 -3.63 -6.91
C GLY A 75 2.43 -4.52 -7.43
N ALA A 76 3.58 -4.51 -6.77
CA ALA A 76 4.69 -5.39 -7.14
C ALA A 76 4.36 -6.87 -6.88
N ASP A 77 3.69 -7.19 -5.78
CA ASP A 77 3.26 -8.57 -5.50
C ASP A 77 2.17 -9.03 -6.45
N LEU A 78 1.16 -8.19 -6.72
CA LEU A 78 0.13 -8.49 -7.72
C LEU A 78 0.74 -8.76 -9.10
N GLY A 79 1.65 -7.89 -9.57
CA GLY A 79 2.34 -8.06 -10.84
C GLY A 79 3.20 -9.33 -10.89
N LYS A 80 3.92 -9.63 -9.81
CA LYS A 80 4.72 -10.86 -9.67
C LYS A 80 3.85 -12.12 -9.78
N ARG A 81 2.72 -12.16 -9.03
CA ARG A 81 1.77 -13.28 -9.07
C ARG A 81 1.12 -13.42 -10.43
N PHE A 82 0.71 -12.30 -11.02
CA PHE A 82 0.09 -12.28 -12.33
C PHE A 82 1.05 -12.81 -13.41
N LEU A 83 2.28 -12.31 -13.48
CA LEU A 83 3.29 -12.81 -14.42
C LEU A 83 3.58 -14.30 -14.22
N ASN A 84 3.69 -14.75 -12.99
CA ASN A 84 3.86 -16.18 -12.70
C ASN A 84 2.67 -16.98 -13.24
N GLY A 85 1.45 -16.49 -13.00
CA GLY A 85 0.20 -17.14 -13.42
C GLY A 85 0.08 -17.28 -14.93
N ILE A 86 0.30 -16.21 -15.69
CA ILE A 86 0.21 -16.25 -17.17
C ILE A 86 1.34 -17.05 -17.80
N LEU A 87 2.56 -16.96 -17.27
CA LEU A 87 3.73 -17.62 -17.86
C LEU A 87 3.82 -19.11 -17.53
N LYS A 88 3.20 -19.54 -16.41
CA LYS A 88 3.14 -20.97 -16.00
C LYS A 88 1.81 -21.64 -16.28
N GLY A 89 0.83 -20.90 -16.86
CA GLY A 89 -0.43 -21.49 -17.30
C GLY A 89 -1.47 -21.71 -16.20
N SER A 90 -1.35 -21.06 -15.03
CA SER A 90 -2.41 -21.07 -14.01
C SER A 90 -3.48 -20.01 -14.26
N LEU A 91 -3.25 -19.07 -15.16
CA LEU A 91 -4.23 -18.16 -15.71
C LEU A 91 -4.52 -18.49 -17.18
N PRO A 92 -5.71 -18.08 -17.72
CA PRO A 92 -6.09 -18.37 -19.10
C PRO A 92 -5.06 -17.92 -20.14
N GLN A 93 -4.87 -18.75 -21.17
CA GLN A 93 -3.93 -18.43 -22.25
C GLN A 93 -4.32 -17.16 -23.01
N SER A 94 -5.62 -16.89 -23.17
CA SER A 94 -6.11 -15.65 -23.80
C SER A 94 -5.60 -14.40 -23.10
N ILE A 95 -5.61 -14.38 -21.77
CA ILE A 95 -5.09 -13.25 -20.99
C ILE A 95 -3.57 -13.09 -21.16
N ARG A 96 -2.85 -14.21 -21.22
CA ARG A 96 -1.40 -14.20 -21.49
C ARG A 96 -1.10 -13.58 -22.84
N ASP A 97 -1.79 -14.04 -23.89
CA ASP A 97 -1.52 -13.62 -25.24
C ASP A 97 -1.86 -12.13 -25.42
N GLU A 98 -3.01 -11.67 -24.89
CA GLU A 98 -3.39 -10.27 -24.84
C GLU A 98 -2.37 -9.40 -24.09
N PHE A 99 -1.94 -9.85 -22.90
CA PHE A 99 -0.94 -9.13 -22.10
C PHE A 99 0.41 -8.97 -22.83
N LEU A 100 0.92 -10.05 -23.41
CA LEU A 100 2.20 -10.03 -24.11
C LEU A 100 2.16 -9.15 -25.37
N GLU A 101 1.02 -9.10 -26.05
CA GLU A 101 0.78 -8.21 -27.21
C GLU A 101 0.65 -6.76 -26.77
N GLU A 102 -0.21 -6.43 -25.77
CA GLU A 102 -0.43 -5.07 -25.30
C GLU A 102 0.86 -4.39 -24.79
N TYR A 103 1.68 -5.13 -24.06
CA TYR A 103 2.93 -4.61 -23.48
C TYR A 103 4.16 -4.85 -24.34
N GLU A 104 4.02 -5.46 -25.50
CA GLU A 104 5.14 -5.82 -26.41
C GLU A 104 6.26 -6.59 -25.67
N LEU A 105 5.89 -7.51 -24.78
CA LEU A 105 6.82 -8.25 -23.93
C LEU A 105 7.02 -9.69 -24.37
N SER A 106 8.23 -10.17 -24.21
CA SER A 106 8.58 -11.58 -24.26
C SER A 106 9.02 -12.08 -22.88
N VAL A 107 9.07 -13.39 -22.69
CA VAL A 107 9.60 -13.98 -21.44
C VAL A 107 11.02 -13.50 -21.17
N ALA A 108 11.86 -13.40 -22.21
CA ALA A 108 13.23 -12.93 -22.07
C ALA A 108 13.33 -11.47 -21.62
N THR A 109 12.47 -10.58 -22.17
CA THR A 109 12.42 -9.17 -21.76
C THR A 109 11.89 -9.02 -20.34
N ILE A 110 10.88 -9.79 -19.94
CA ILE A 110 10.38 -9.80 -18.56
C ILE A 110 11.48 -10.19 -17.58
N ILE A 111 12.21 -11.27 -17.86
CA ILE A 111 13.34 -11.71 -17.01
C ILE A 111 14.43 -10.65 -16.94
N SER A 112 14.76 -10.00 -18.06
CA SER A 112 15.74 -8.90 -18.06
C SER A 112 15.28 -7.76 -17.16
N LYS A 113 14.03 -7.30 -17.30
CA LYS A 113 13.47 -6.19 -16.51
C LYS A 113 13.41 -6.47 -15.01
N VAL A 114 13.11 -7.72 -14.63
CA VAL A 114 13.01 -8.10 -13.22
C VAL A 114 14.37 -8.30 -12.55
N TYR A 115 15.36 -8.87 -13.28
CA TYR A 115 16.61 -9.32 -12.65
C TYR A 115 17.85 -8.49 -13.01
N LYS A 116 17.79 -7.67 -14.06
CA LYS A 116 18.96 -6.94 -14.56
C LYS A 116 18.78 -5.43 -14.65
N GLU A 117 17.55 -4.94 -14.61
CA GLU A 117 17.25 -3.51 -14.74
C GLU A 117 16.94 -2.86 -13.40
N ALA A 118 16.97 -1.52 -13.36
CA ALA A 118 16.62 -0.75 -12.19
C ALA A 118 15.09 -0.77 -11.93
N MET A 119 14.72 -0.67 -10.66
CA MET A 119 13.32 -0.53 -10.21
C MET A 119 12.37 -1.67 -10.65
N PRO A 120 12.74 -2.94 -10.48
CA PRO A 120 11.89 -4.07 -10.87
C PRO A 120 10.54 -4.08 -10.17
N ASN A 121 10.46 -3.56 -8.94
CA ASN A 121 9.20 -3.39 -8.21
C ASN A 121 8.22 -2.45 -8.92
N ARG A 122 8.70 -1.35 -9.51
CA ARG A 122 7.86 -0.43 -10.31
C ARG A 122 7.40 -1.09 -11.60
N PHE A 123 8.29 -1.82 -12.27
CA PHE A 123 7.94 -2.59 -13.46
C PHE A 123 6.84 -3.61 -13.15
N LEU A 124 6.96 -4.37 -12.08
CA LEU A 124 5.92 -5.31 -11.66
C LEU A 124 4.60 -4.60 -11.32
N ALA A 125 4.66 -3.51 -10.56
CA ALA A 125 3.48 -2.75 -10.17
C ALA A 125 2.77 -2.05 -11.35
N SER A 126 3.46 -1.80 -12.47
CA SER A 126 2.87 -1.17 -13.65
C SER A 126 1.78 -2.02 -14.32
N PHE A 127 1.70 -3.30 -14.01
CA PHE A 127 0.67 -4.21 -14.53
C PHE A 127 -0.66 -4.16 -13.77
N ALA A 128 -0.72 -3.42 -12.66
CA ALA A 128 -1.96 -3.30 -11.87
C ALA A 128 -3.18 -2.81 -12.70
N PRO A 129 -3.07 -1.85 -13.64
CA PRO A 129 -4.18 -1.47 -14.49
C PRO A 129 -4.72 -2.62 -15.36
N PHE A 130 -3.83 -3.40 -15.98
CA PHE A 130 -4.22 -4.58 -16.76
C PHE A 130 -4.90 -5.65 -15.89
N ILE A 131 -4.35 -5.94 -14.73
CA ILE A 131 -4.97 -6.86 -13.76
C ILE A 131 -6.35 -6.36 -13.37
N LYS A 132 -6.51 -5.05 -13.16
CA LYS A 132 -7.80 -4.44 -12.81
C LYS A 132 -8.85 -4.58 -13.91
N SER A 133 -8.48 -4.39 -15.18
CA SER A 133 -9.41 -4.55 -16.31
C SER A 133 -9.88 -5.99 -16.51
N HIS A 134 -9.11 -6.98 -16.00
CA HIS A 134 -9.39 -8.41 -16.12
C HIS A 134 -10.01 -9.06 -14.87
N LEU A 135 -10.49 -8.27 -13.89
CA LEU A 135 -11.15 -8.80 -12.70
C LEU A 135 -12.49 -9.50 -12.97
N HIS A 136 -13.05 -9.37 -14.17
CA HIS A 136 -14.19 -10.15 -14.61
C HIS A 136 -13.85 -11.63 -14.79
N GLU A 137 -12.57 -11.95 -15.03
CA GLU A 137 -12.05 -13.32 -15.06
C GLU A 137 -11.87 -13.84 -13.63
N LYS A 138 -12.60 -14.90 -13.29
CA LYS A 138 -12.61 -15.45 -11.93
C LYS A 138 -11.21 -15.77 -11.39
N ALA A 139 -10.33 -16.34 -12.24
CA ALA A 139 -8.98 -16.72 -11.84
C ALA A 139 -8.10 -15.50 -11.50
N VAL A 140 -8.23 -14.40 -12.25
CA VAL A 140 -7.52 -13.14 -11.99
C VAL A 140 -8.05 -12.50 -10.70
N ARG A 141 -9.37 -12.46 -10.54
CA ARG A 141 -10.00 -11.91 -9.34
C ARG A 141 -9.56 -12.67 -8.08
N GLU A 142 -9.59 -14.01 -8.12
CA GLU A 142 -9.17 -14.82 -6.97
C GLU A 142 -7.69 -14.64 -6.64
N LEU A 143 -6.82 -14.50 -7.64
CA LEU A 143 -5.41 -14.18 -7.44
C LEU A 143 -5.24 -12.88 -6.64
N VAL A 144 -6.02 -11.84 -6.96
CA VAL A 144 -5.96 -10.54 -6.27
C VAL A 144 -6.51 -10.65 -4.85
N VAL A 145 -7.67 -11.29 -4.65
CA VAL A 145 -8.25 -11.50 -3.32
C VAL A 145 -7.30 -12.29 -2.43
N GLU A 146 -6.70 -13.37 -2.94
CA GLU A 146 -5.75 -14.18 -2.19
C GLU A 146 -4.47 -13.41 -1.83
N ALA A 147 -3.99 -12.52 -2.70
CA ALA A 147 -2.86 -11.64 -2.38
C ALA A 147 -3.19 -10.72 -1.19
N PHE A 148 -4.41 -10.17 -1.14
CA PHE A 148 -4.85 -9.37 0.00
C PHE A 148 -5.11 -10.19 1.26
N VAL A 149 -5.64 -11.41 1.13
CA VAL A 149 -5.76 -12.32 2.28
C VAL A 149 -4.39 -12.57 2.91
N GLN A 150 -3.38 -12.87 2.11
CA GLN A 150 -2.01 -13.09 2.60
C GLN A 150 -1.41 -11.81 3.22
N TYR A 151 -1.65 -10.64 2.62
CA TYR A 151 -1.26 -9.37 3.22
C TYR A 151 -1.87 -9.18 4.61
N LEU A 152 -3.18 -9.33 4.74
CA LEU A 152 -3.89 -9.15 6.00
C LEU A 152 -3.46 -10.18 7.06
N GLN A 153 -3.27 -11.44 6.66
CA GLN A 153 -2.81 -12.48 7.57
C GLN A 153 -1.40 -12.23 8.11
N ARG A 154 -0.48 -11.80 7.23
CA ARG A 154 0.94 -11.66 7.60
C ARG A 154 1.25 -10.34 8.28
N ASN A 155 0.58 -9.26 7.88
CA ASN A 155 0.93 -7.92 8.31
C ASN A 155 -0.05 -7.33 9.33
N ILE A 156 -1.33 -7.74 9.33
CA ILE A 156 -2.36 -7.15 10.18
C ILE A 156 -2.76 -8.05 11.35
N THR A 157 -3.02 -9.32 11.09
CA THR A 157 -3.41 -10.29 12.14
C THR A 157 -2.40 -10.35 13.30
N PRO A 158 -1.08 -10.20 13.10
CA PRO A 158 -0.11 -10.18 14.20
C PRO A 158 -0.30 -9.06 15.24
N TYR A 159 -0.99 -7.97 14.88
CA TYR A 159 -1.31 -6.90 15.85
C TYR A 159 -2.34 -7.33 16.91
N LYS A 160 -3.11 -8.40 16.65
CA LYS A 160 -4.14 -8.95 17.57
C LYS A 160 -5.19 -7.91 18.00
N ARG A 161 -5.53 -7.00 17.10
CA ARG A 161 -6.48 -5.88 17.32
C ARG A 161 -7.56 -5.88 16.24
N ALA A 162 -8.28 -7.01 16.10
CA ALA A 162 -9.42 -7.14 15.19
C ALA A 162 -10.61 -6.21 15.56
N ASP A 163 -10.59 -5.67 16.78
CA ASP A 163 -11.55 -4.67 17.27
C ASP A 163 -11.37 -3.30 16.60
N LEU A 164 -10.17 -3.00 16.09
CA LEU A 164 -9.85 -1.74 15.44
C LEU A 164 -10.16 -1.77 13.95
N GLY A 165 -10.61 -0.62 13.44
CA GLY A 165 -10.80 -0.44 12.01
C GLY A 165 -9.48 -0.31 11.24
N LEU A 166 -9.44 -0.88 10.03
CA LEU A 166 -8.32 -0.74 9.11
C LEU A 166 -8.50 0.50 8.25
N GLY A 167 -7.55 1.42 8.30
CA GLY A 167 -7.41 2.54 7.38
C GLY A 167 -6.40 2.22 6.29
N VAL A 168 -6.75 2.40 5.02
CA VAL A 168 -5.91 2.02 3.88
C VAL A 168 -5.59 3.24 3.02
N VAL A 169 -4.30 3.43 2.74
CA VAL A 169 -3.78 4.48 1.86
C VAL A 169 -3.08 3.83 0.66
N GLY A 170 -3.31 4.34 -0.53
CA GLY A 170 -2.56 3.98 -1.72
C GLY A 170 -3.42 3.59 -2.90
N SER A 171 -2.84 3.72 -4.10
CA SER A 171 -3.55 3.50 -5.36
C SER A 171 -4.03 2.06 -5.53
N VAL A 172 -3.26 1.07 -5.09
CA VAL A 172 -3.65 -0.34 -5.17
C VAL A 172 -4.85 -0.62 -4.26
N GLY A 173 -4.76 -0.24 -2.97
CA GLY A 173 -5.87 -0.39 -2.04
C GLY A 173 -7.15 0.31 -2.52
N TYR A 174 -7.01 1.49 -3.12
CA TYR A 174 -8.13 2.27 -3.65
C TYR A 174 -8.75 1.62 -4.89
N HIS A 175 -7.96 1.24 -5.89
CA HIS A 175 -8.49 0.70 -7.13
C HIS A 175 -9.01 -0.74 -6.99
N PHE A 176 -8.48 -1.53 -6.06
CA PHE A 176 -8.90 -2.90 -5.77
C PHE A 176 -9.72 -3.01 -4.47
N GLN A 177 -10.42 -1.94 -4.08
CA GLN A 177 -11.12 -1.87 -2.79
C GLN A 177 -12.20 -2.95 -2.59
N ASN A 178 -12.83 -3.45 -3.64
CA ASN A 178 -13.83 -4.51 -3.55
C ASN A 178 -13.17 -5.84 -3.20
N GLU A 179 -12.07 -6.17 -3.84
CA GLU A 179 -11.28 -7.37 -3.63
C GLU A 179 -10.61 -7.34 -2.24
N LEU A 180 -10.16 -6.15 -1.81
CA LEU A 180 -9.60 -5.95 -0.47
C LEU A 180 -10.67 -6.09 0.63
N LYS A 181 -11.88 -5.57 0.42
CA LYS A 181 -13.01 -5.77 1.35
C LYS A 181 -13.39 -7.23 1.46
N GLU A 182 -13.49 -7.94 0.34
CA GLU A 182 -13.74 -9.39 0.37
C GLU A 182 -12.66 -10.16 1.14
N ALA A 183 -11.38 -9.82 0.94
CA ALA A 183 -10.30 -10.43 1.71
C ALA A 183 -10.40 -10.14 3.21
N ALA A 184 -10.78 -8.91 3.58
CA ALA A 184 -11.00 -8.53 4.99
C ALA A 184 -12.19 -9.28 5.59
N ASP A 185 -13.29 -9.43 4.85
CA ASP A 185 -14.47 -10.17 5.30
C ASP A 185 -14.15 -11.65 5.55
N ARG A 186 -13.32 -12.29 4.69
CA ARG A 186 -12.84 -13.67 4.91
C ARG A 186 -12.08 -13.85 6.23
N LEU A 187 -11.46 -12.77 6.74
CA LEU A 187 -10.68 -12.76 7.98
C LEU A 187 -11.41 -12.07 9.15
N GLN A 188 -12.67 -11.69 8.96
CA GLN A 188 -13.47 -10.98 9.96
C GLN A 188 -12.83 -9.66 10.42
N LEU A 189 -12.11 -8.97 9.52
CA LEU A 189 -11.51 -7.66 9.74
C LEU A 189 -12.41 -6.56 9.16
N LYS A 190 -12.47 -5.40 9.83
CA LYS A 190 -13.30 -4.27 9.40
C LYS A 190 -12.44 -3.20 8.73
N ILE A 191 -12.71 -2.91 7.47
CA ILE A 191 -12.14 -1.74 6.79
C ILE A 191 -12.96 -0.51 7.15
N ALA A 192 -12.31 0.49 7.77
CA ALA A 192 -12.93 1.74 8.19
C ALA A 192 -12.84 2.82 7.10
N LYS A 193 -11.70 2.94 6.41
CA LYS A 193 -11.44 3.99 5.43
C LYS A 193 -10.48 3.51 4.36
N ILE A 194 -10.72 3.90 3.10
CA ILE A 194 -9.77 3.68 1.99
C ILE A 194 -9.61 5.00 1.25
N ILE A 195 -8.37 5.46 1.11
CA ILE A 195 -8.03 6.68 0.36
C ILE A 195 -6.92 6.41 -0.65
N LYS A 196 -6.96 7.12 -1.78
CA LYS A 196 -5.97 6.98 -2.84
C LYS A 196 -4.62 7.62 -2.48
N ALA A 197 -4.68 8.80 -1.86
CA ALA A 197 -3.51 9.58 -1.47
C ALA A 197 -3.77 10.25 -0.10
N PRO A 198 -2.74 10.42 0.76
CA PRO A 198 -2.92 10.88 2.12
C PRO A 198 -3.04 12.40 2.27
N ILE A 199 -2.69 13.20 1.25
CA ILE A 199 -2.39 14.63 1.40
C ILE A 199 -3.57 15.44 1.95
N GLU A 200 -4.78 15.25 1.43
CA GLU A 200 -5.97 16.00 1.87
C GLU A 200 -6.30 15.69 3.34
N GLU A 201 -6.25 14.42 3.71
CA GLU A 201 -6.52 14.00 5.08
C GLU A 201 -5.42 14.42 6.06
N LEU A 202 -4.17 14.49 5.62
CA LEU A 202 -3.09 15.05 6.42
C LEU A 202 -3.29 16.54 6.69
N VAL A 203 -3.71 17.30 5.69
CA VAL A 203 -4.05 18.72 5.88
C VAL A 203 -5.18 18.86 6.90
N ASN A 204 -6.24 18.07 6.78
CA ASN A 204 -7.36 18.07 7.73
C ASN A 204 -6.89 17.70 9.14
N TYR A 205 -6.08 16.66 9.29
CA TYR A 205 -5.49 16.25 10.56
C TYR A 205 -4.75 17.39 11.26
N HIS A 206 -3.88 18.09 10.53
CA HIS A 206 -3.10 19.19 11.11
C HIS A 206 -3.97 20.41 11.46
N ILE A 207 -5.00 20.72 10.67
CA ILE A 207 -5.94 21.81 10.97
C ILE A 207 -6.72 21.47 12.26
N GLU A 208 -7.22 20.26 12.41
CA GLU A 208 -7.98 19.82 13.60
C GLU A 208 -7.09 19.80 14.85
N THR A 209 -5.87 19.30 14.75
CA THR A 209 -4.92 19.26 15.87
C THR A 209 -4.57 20.68 16.34
N GLN A 210 -4.41 21.64 15.43
CA GLN A 210 -4.17 23.04 15.80
C GLN A 210 -5.39 23.66 16.51
N LYS A 211 -6.60 23.43 16.03
CA LYS A 211 -7.83 23.93 16.68
C LYS A 211 -7.97 23.43 18.11
N GLN A 212 -7.68 22.15 18.36
CA GLN A 212 -7.72 21.57 19.71
C GLN A 212 -6.71 22.21 20.66
N HIS A 213 -5.53 22.60 20.19
CA HIS A 213 -4.54 23.33 20.99
C HIS A 213 -5.02 24.73 21.38
N PHE A 214 -5.73 25.42 20.50
CA PHE A 214 -6.28 26.75 20.80
C PHE A 214 -7.52 26.75 21.71
N CYS A 215 -8.29 25.65 21.75
CA CYS A 215 -9.46 25.51 22.61
C CYS A 215 -9.11 25.10 24.05
N ASN A 216 -7.89 24.66 24.31
CA ASN A 216 -7.41 24.22 25.64
C ASN A 216 -6.53 25.28 26.34
N ILE A 217 -6.47 26.49 25.81
CA ILE A 217 -5.87 27.68 26.41
C ILE A 217 -6.98 28.65 26.83
#